data_da1fdc38db52b1446ea951e4f6f4578e
#
_entry.id   da1fdc38db52b1446ea951e4f6f4578e
#
_cell.length_a   1.000
_cell.length_b   1.000
_cell.length_c   1.000
_cell.angle_alpha   90.00
_cell.angle_beta   90.00
_cell.angle_gamma   90.00
#
_symmetry.space_group_name_H-M   'P 1'
#
loop_
_entity.id
_entity.type
_entity.pdbx_description
1 polymer ?
#
loop_
_entity_poly.entity_id
_entity_poly.type
_entity_poly.pdbx_seq_one_letter_code
_entity_poly.pdbx_strand_id
1 'polypeptide(L)'
;LVESRYAVSQPSPAPDFLARGLGGTFFIEATTINPPIINGKPATSQKPESVEEIADYVQNYLPIRFAGPLSAKLEKRYWESLEVADAPLVIAIQDFHDEFSMTYSGQSLLRYLYGVEFLEVQNDQGVEIVSRPVTHHLWKGKKIASGFFSLPDAPNISAVLFNASGTLAKFN
;
A
#
# COMPACT_ATOMS: atom_id res chain seq x y z
N LEU A 1 7.48 -2.31 17.01
CA LEU A 1 8.75 -1.54 17.11
C LEU A 1 9.22 -1.46 18.55
N VAL A 2 8.36 -1.08 19.50
CA VAL A 2 8.75 -0.97 20.92
C VAL A 2 9.19 -2.32 21.47
N GLU A 3 8.45 -3.39 21.18
CA GLU A 3 8.84 -4.76 21.55
C GLU A 3 10.19 -5.19 20.94
N SER A 4 10.53 -4.65 19.78
CA SER A 4 11.81 -4.86 19.11
C SER A 4 12.92 -3.89 19.58
N ARG A 5 12.73 -3.23 20.73
CA ARG A 5 13.66 -2.28 21.34
C ARG A 5 13.97 -1.04 20.49
N TYR A 6 13.01 -0.58 19.68
CA TYR A 6 13.08 0.72 19.05
C TYR A 6 12.44 1.78 19.95
N ALA A 7 13.15 2.87 20.19
CA ALA A 7 12.57 4.09 20.73
C ALA A 7 11.80 4.78 19.61
N VAL A 8 10.52 5.05 19.85
CA VAL A 8 9.63 5.71 18.89
C VAL A 8 9.26 7.08 19.41
N SER A 9 9.40 8.10 18.59
CA SER A 9 8.99 9.48 18.89
C SER A 9 8.21 10.05 17.70
N GLN A 10 7.46 11.12 17.96
CA GLN A 10 6.73 11.87 16.94
C GLN A 10 7.47 13.18 16.67
N PRO A 11 8.22 13.28 15.56
CA PRO A 11 8.84 14.55 15.17
C PRO A 11 7.77 15.56 14.75
N SER A 12 8.09 16.85 14.87
CA SER A 12 7.22 17.92 14.39
C SER A 12 8.00 18.76 13.36
N PRO A 13 7.43 19.09 12.21
CA PRO A 13 6.03 18.88 11.81
C PRO A 13 5.73 17.51 11.16
N ALA A 14 6.72 16.77 10.71
CA ALA A 14 6.55 15.50 9.99
C ALA A 14 7.91 14.83 9.70
N PRO A 15 7.99 13.52 9.38
CA PRO A 15 6.93 12.49 9.29
C PRO A 15 6.30 12.10 10.64
N ASP A 16 5.25 11.24 10.59
CA ASP A 16 4.47 10.89 11.79
C ASP A 16 5.31 10.28 12.91
N PHE A 17 6.30 9.44 12.59
CA PHE A 17 7.13 8.76 13.59
C PHE A 17 8.60 8.71 13.19
N LEU A 18 9.46 8.78 14.20
CA LEU A 18 10.88 8.50 14.13
C LEU A 18 11.19 7.30 15.01
N ALA A 19 11.76 6.24 14.44
CA ALA A 19 12.18 5.04 15.12
C ALA A 19 13.71 4.97 15.21
N ARG A 20 14.26 4.77 16.42
CA ARG A 20 15.69 4.61 16.66
C ARG A 20 15.95 3.33 17.45
N GLY A 21 16.87 2.51 16.98
CA GLY A 21 17.22 1.25 17.61
C GLY A 21 18.53 0.66 17.10
N LEU A 22 18.86 -0.55 17.52
CA LEU A 22 20.10 -1.23 17.10
C LEU A 22 20.20 -1.44 15.60
N GLY A 23 19.08 -1.56 14.90
CA GLY A 23 19.03 -1.69 13.43
C GLY A 23 19.15 -0.36 12.69
N GLY A 24 19.32 0.76 13.41
CA GLY A 24 19.44 2.08 12.81
C GLY A 24 18.31 3.04 13.15
N THR A 25 18.26 4.13 12.39
CA THR A 25 17.24 5.18 12.51
C THR A 25 16.47 5.25 11.20
N PHE A 26 15.15 5.32 11.28
CA PHE A 26 14.28 5.51 10.11
C PHE A 26 13.01 6.27 10.46
N PHE A 27 12.45 6.91 9.46
CA PHE A 27 11.18 7.62 9.59
C PHE A 27 10.02 6.80 9.06
N ILE A 28 8.84 7.01 9.63
CA ILE A 28 7.60 6.35 9.20
C ILE A 28 6.55 7.44 9.00
N GLU A 29 5.95 7.43 7.83
CA GLU A 29 4.75 8.18 7.52
C GLU A 29 3.58 7.23 7.40
N ALA A 30 2.56 7.40 8.23
CA ALA A 30 1.41 6.52 8.29
C ALA A 30 0.23 7.03 7.45
N THR A 31 -0.53 6.12 6.89
CA THR A 31 -1.77 6.43 6.19
C THR A 31 -2.77 5.29 6.27
N THR A 32 -4.05 5.59 6.08
CA THR A 32 -5.13 4.62 6.06
C THR A 32 -5.90 4.69 4.74
N ILE A 33 -6.42 3.54 4.31
CA ILE A 33 -7.41 3.49 3.25
C ILE A 33 -8.76 3.27 3.91
N ASN A 34 -9.60 4.28 3.85
CA ASN A 34 -10.92 4.26 4.43
C ASN A 34 -11.99 4.01 3.36
N PRO A 35 -13.21 3.60 3.72
CA PRO A 35 -14.32 3.52 2.78
C PRO A 35 -14.49 4.83 2.00
N PRO A 36 -14.85 4.78 0.71
CA PRO A 36 -15.14 5.99 -0.04
C PRO A 36 -16.34 6.72 0.57
N ILE A 37 -16.29 8.04 0.58
CA ILE A 37 -17.41 8.85 1.06
C ILE A 37 -18.33 9.17 -0.13
N ILE A 38 -19.58 8.74 -0.06
CA ILE A 38 -20.63 9.05 -1.04
C ILE A 38 -21.77 9.75 -0.32
N ASN A 39 -22.15 10.93 -0.77
CA ASN A 39 -23.18 11.76 -0.15
C ASN A 39 -22.94 11.99 1.37
N GLY A 40 -21.67 12.20 1.77
CA GLY A 40 -21.29 12.47 3.15
C GLY A 40 -21.29 11.25 4.08
N LYS A 41 -21.49 10.06 3.57
CA LYS A 41 -21.48 8.80 4.35
C LYS A 41 -20.46 7.82 3.80
N PRO A 42 -19.82 7.00 4.66
CA PRO A 42 -19.02 5.89 4.18
C PRO A 42 -19.87 4.96 3.29
N ALA A 43 -19.38 4.70 2.09
CA ALA A 43 -20.05 3.77 1.20
C ALA A 43 -19.65 2.34 1.57
N THR A 44 -20.65 1.46 1.70
CA THR A 44 -20.41 0.02 1.71
C THR A 44 -19.95 -0.40 0.33
N SER A 45 -18.86 -1.15 0.25
CA SER A 45 -18.45 -1.80 -0.99
C SER A 45 -19.53 -2.77 -1.43
N GLN A 46 -19.87 -2.75 -2.70
CA GLN A 46 -20.67 -3.84 -3.25
C GLN A 46 -19.80 -5.09 -3.22
N LYS A 47 -20.30 -6.13 -2.57
CA LYS A 47 -19.65 -7.43 -2.56
C LYS A 47 -19.59 -7.97 -3.99
N PRO A 48 -18.40 -8.32 -4.51
CA PRO A 48 -18.33 -9.00 -5.79
C PRO A 48 -19.00 -10.38 -5.67
N GLU A 49 -19.87 -10.71 -6.61
CA GLU A 49 -20.71 -11.91 -6.58
C GLU A 49 -20.26 -12.99 -7.59
N SER A 50 -19.45 -12.60 -8.59
CA SER A 50 -18.89 -13.51 -9.58
C SER A 50 -17.38 -13.57 -9.53
N VAL A 51 -16.79 -14.58 -10.15
CA VAL A 51 -15.32 -14.73 -10.30
C VAL A 51 -14.74 -13.55 -11.09
N GLU A 52 -15.43 -13.10 -12.12
CA GLU A 52 -15.03 -11.97 -12.95
C GLU A 52 -15.06 -10.67 -12.17
N GLU A 53 -16.07 -10.45 -11.34
CA GLU A 53 -16.15 -9.28 -10.46
C GLU A 53 -15.07 -9.29 -9.39
N ILE A 54 -14.76 -10.45 -8.79
CA ILE A 54 -13.66 -10.61 -7.85
C ILE A 54 -12.32 -10.29 -8.55
N ALA A 55 -12.13 -10.79 -9.76
CA ALA A 55 -10.92 -10.52 -10.53
C ALA A 55 -10.77 -9.02 -10.85
N ASP A 56 -11.83 -8.35 -11.30
CA ASP A 56 -11.79 -6.91 -11.59
C ASP A 56 -11.61 -6.07 -10.31
N TYR A 57 -12.24 -6.46 -9.21
CA TYR A 57 -12.05 -5.86 -7.91
C TYR A 57 -10.59 -5.91 -7.44
N VAL A 58 -9.97 -7.11 -7.50
CA VAL A 58 -8.58 -7.34 -7.06
C VAL A 58 -7.57 -6.70 -8.02
N GLN A 59 -7.82 -6.78 -9.32
CA GLN A 59 -6.87 -6.34 -10.35
C GLN A 59 -6.94 -4.85 -10.66
N ASN A 60 -8.08 -4.21 -10.43
CA ASN A 60 -8.32 -2.82 -10.83
C ASN A 60 -8.78 -1.93 -9.67
N TYR A 61 -9.85 -2.29 -8.96
CA TYR A 61 -10.40 -1.42 -7.92
C TYR A 61 -9.43 -1.22 -6.76
N LEU A 62 -8.93 -2.31 -6.16
CA LEU A 62 -8.02 -2.22 -5.01
C LEU A 62 -6.74 -1.45 -5.32
N PRO A 63 -6.01 -1.70 -6.43
CA PRO A 63 -4.86 -0.87 -6.81
C PRO A 63 -5.17 0.62 -6.88
N ILE A 64 -6.34 1.00 -7.42
CA ILE A 64 -6.77 2.40 -7.48
C ILE A 64 -7.01 2.99 -6.08
N ARG A 65 -7.44 2.18 -5.11
CA ARG A 65 -7.60 2.61 -3.71
C ARG A 65 -6.25 2.91 -3.04
N PHE A 66 -5.23 2.12 -3.33
CA PHE A 66 -3.87 2.35 -2.82
C PHE A 66 -3.19 3.57 -3.45
N ALA A 67 -3.41 3.81 -4.73
CA ALA A 67 -2.72 4.84 -5.47
C ALA A 67 -2.87 6.23 -4.87
N GLY A 68 -4.07 6.62 -4.48
CA GLY A 68 -4.34 7.94 -3.90
C GLY A 68 -3.52 8.23 -2.65
N PRO A 69 -3.64 7.44 -1.58
CA PRO A 69 -2.87 7.62 -0.37
C PRO A 69 -1.35 7.59 -0.58
N LEU A 70 -0.85 6.65 -1.40
CA LEU A 70 0.59 6.53 -1.66
C LEU A 70 1.12 7.72 -2.46
N SER A 71 0.43 8.16 -3.51
CA SER A 71 0.81 9.34 -4.28
C SER A 71 0.79 10.60 -3.40
N ALA A 72 -0.23 10.77 -2.56
CA ALA A 72 -0.31 11.92 -1.66
C ALA A 72 0.86 11.98 -0.65
N LYS A 73 1.40 10.82 -0.23
CA LYS A 73 2.60 10.77 0.63
C LYS A 73 3.88 11.02 -0.15
N LEU A 74 3.96 10.54 -1.41
CA LEU A 74 5.08 10.82 -2.28
C LEU A 74 5.19 12.31 -2.62
N GLU A 75 4.07 12.99 -2.89
CA GLU A 75 4.01 14.42 -3.21
C GLU A 75 4.49 15.33 -2.07
N LYS A 76 4.46 14.86 -0.82
CA LYS A 76 4.95 15.63 0.33
C LYS A 76 6.47 15.78 0.39
N ARG A 77 7.22 14.96 -0.33
CA ARG A 77 8.68 15.06 -0.50
C ARG A 77 9.44 15.24 0.83
N TYR A 78 9.10 14.44 1.84
CA TYR A 78 9.70 14.53 3.18
C TYR A 78 11.24 14.49 3.18
N TRP A 79 11.84 13.79 2.21
CA TRP A 79 13.30 13.68 2.03
C TRP A 79 13.99 14.99 1.69
N GLU A 80 13.26 16.05 1.34
CA GLU A 80 13.82 17.39 1.14
C GLU A 80 14.12 18.12 2.44
N SER A 81 13.57 17.66 3.58
CA SER A 81 13.92 18.20 4.88
C SER A 81 15.25 17.63 5.36
N LEU A 82 16.09 18.49 5.99
CA LEU A 82 17.41 18.09 6.51
C LEU A 82 17.34 16.97 7.56
N GLU A 83 16.21 16.83 8.24
CA GLU A 83 16.01 15.80 9.26
C GLU A 83 15.84 14.40 8.68
N VAL A 84 15.29 14.31 7.45
CA VAL A 84 14.94 13.06 6.78
C VAL A 84 15.91 12.68 5.67
N ALA A 85 16.64 13.65 5.12
CA ALA A 85 17.42 13.52 3.88
C ALA A 85 18.34 12.28 3.81
N ASP A 86 18.96 11.91 4.95
CA ASP A 86 19.93 10.81 5.01
C ASP A 86 19.41 9.57 5.73
N ALA A 87 18.11 9.48 5.98
CA ALA A 87 17.51 8.35 6.70
C ALA A 87 16.45 7.64 5.87
N PRO A 88 16.31 6.32 6.02
CA PRO A 88 15.24 5.58 5.38
C PRO A 88 13.86 6.13 5.74
N LEU A 89 13.00 6.30 4.73
CA LEU A 89 11.60 6.69 4.87
C LEU A 89 10.69 5.53 4.49
N VAL A 90 9.83 5.14 5.41
CA VAL A 90 8.86 4.06 5.26
C VAL A 90 7.45 4.64 5.21
N ILE A 91 6.64 4.25 4.25
CA ILE A 91 5.20 4.53 4.26
C ILE A 91 4.50 3.33 4.90
N ALA A 92 3.86 3.54 6.05
CA ALA A 92 3.02 2.53 6.69
C ALA A 92 1.56 2.72 6.26
N ILE A 93 0.96 1.69 5.70
CA ILE A 93 -0.40 1.74 5.17
C ILE A 93 -1.28 0.66 5.81
N GLN A 94 -2.41 1.09 6.36
CA GLN A 94 -3.44 0.22 6.93
C GLN A 94 -4.71 0.32 6.09
N ASP A 95 -5.25 -0.83 5.70
CA ASP A 95 -6.45 -0.89 4.88
C ASP A 95 -7.69 -1.22 5.71
N PHE A 96 -8.66 -0.29 5.69
CA PHE A 96 -9.96 -0.38 6.36
C PHE A 96 -11.12 -0.12 5.40
N HIS A 97 -10.89 -0.20 4.08
CA HIS A 97 -11.90 0.30 3.14
C HIS A 97 -13.16 -0.60 3.05
N ASP A 98 -13.03 -1.90 3.35
CA ASP A 98 -14.16 -2.83 3.46
C ASP A 98 -13.79 -4.12 4.21
N GLU A 99 -14.77 -5.03 4.35
CA GLU A 99 -14.59 -6.31 5.04
C GLU A 99 -13.70 -7.31 4.29
N PHE A 100 -13.47 -7.11 2.99
CA PHE A 100 -12.61 -7.97 2.16
C PHE A 100 -11.15 -7.51 2.13
N SER A 101 -10.85 -6.35 2.72
CA SER A 101 -9.49 -5.81 2.74
C SER A 101 -8.48 -6.78 3.38
N MET A 102 -8.90 -7.59 4.33
CA MET A 102 -8.06 -8.61 4.97
C MET A 102 -7.62 -9.73 4.02
N THR A 103 -8.42 -10.03 2.98
CA THR A 103 -8.19 -11.17 2.10
C THR A 103 -7.45 -10.79 0.84
N TYR A 104 -7.84 -9.70 0.19
CA TYR A 104 -7.39 -9.41 -1.18
C TYR A 104 -6.38 -8.26 -1.29
N SER A 105 -6.32 -7.39 -0.29
CA SER A 105 -5.55 -6.14 -0.40
C SER A 105 -4.04 -6.35 -0.55
N GLY A 106 -3.46 -7.35 0.12
CA GLY A 106 -2.01 -7.58 0.05
C GLY A 106 -1.51 -7.86 -1.36
N GLN A 107 -2.20 -8.74 -2.08
CA GLN A 107 -1.84 -9.11 -3.46
C GLN A 107 -2.05 -7.95 -4.44
N SER A 108 -3.15 -7.23 -4.26
CA SER A 108 -3.47 -6.04 -5.07
C SER A 108 -2.48 -4.90 -4.85
N LEU A 109 -2.02 -4.71 -3.60
CA LEU A 109 -0.98 -3.74 -3.29
C LEU A 109 0.34 -4.08 -3.97
N LEU A 110 0.79 -5.34 -3.91
CA LEU A 110 2.01 -5.79 -4.59
C LEU A 110 1.92 -5.54 -6.10
N ARG A 111 0.77 -5.85 -6.71
CA ARG A 111 0.51 -5.59 -8.12
C ARG A 111 0.66 -4.10 -8.46
N TYR A 112 0.12 -3.21 -7.62
CA TYR A 112 0.26 -1.77 -7.80
C TYR A 112 1.69 -1.27 -7.57
N LEU A 113 2.37 -1.72 -6.51
CA LEU A 113 3.70 -1.25 -6.15
C LEU A 113 4.74 -1.56 -7.21
N TYR A 114 4.71 -2.78 -7.74
CA TYR A 114 5.73 -3.28 -8.68
C TYR A 114 5.31 -3.25 -10.14
N GLY A 115 4.04 -3.04 -10.46
CA GLY A 115 3.55 -3.07 -11.84
C GLY A 115 3.68 -4.46 -12.48
N VAL A 116 3.52 -5.52 -11.69
CA VAL A 116 3.59 -6.90 -12.17
C VAL A 116 2.48 -7.74 -11.55
N GLU A 117 2.09 -8.77 -12.26
CA GLU A 117 1.28 -9.87 -11.73
C GLU A 117 1.98 -11.20 -11.96
N PHE A 118 1.70 -12.15 -11.09
CA PHE A 118 2.19 -13.51 -11.19
C PHE A 118 1.03 -14.42 -11.57
N LEU A 119 1.24 -15.26 -12.58
CA LEU A 119 0.26 -16.19 -13.11
C LEU A 119 0.81 -17.60 -12.98
N GLU A 120 -0.02 -18.51 -12.50
CA GLU A 120 0.27 -19.94 -12.57
C GLU A 120 -0.12 -20.46 -13.96
N VAL A 121 0.85 -21.01 -14.68
CA VAL A 121 0.65 -21.59 -15.99
C VAL A 121 0.92 -23.09 -15.90
N GLN A 122 -0.11 -23.89 -16.20
CA GLN A 122 0.05 -25.34 -16.28
C GLN A 122 0.73 -25.69 -17.60
N ASN A 123 1.81 -26.46 -17.53
CA ASN A 123 2.51 -27.02 -18.69
C ASN A 123 2.77 -28.53 -18.49
N ASP A 124 3.38 -29.19 -19.48
CA ASP A 124 3.66 -30.63 -19.43
C ASP A 124 4.62 -31.05 -18.31
N GLN A 125 5.34 -30.11 -17.72
CA GLN A 125 6.32 -30.33 -16.63
C GLN A 125 5.75 -29.98 -15.24
N GLY A 126 4.53 -29.46 -15.18
CA GLY A 126 3.88 -29.05 -13.93
C GLY A 126 3.36 -27.61 -13.96
N VAL A 127 3.35 -26.96 -12.79
CA VAL A 127 2.93 -25.56 -12.65
C VAL A 127 4.15 -24.65 -12.70
N GLU A 128 4.15 -23.69 -13.58
CA GLU A 128 5.16 -22.64 -13.69
C GLU A 128 4.55 -21.29 -13.26
N ILE A 129 5.30 -20.49 -12.52
CA ILE A 129 4.92 -19.13 -12.19
C ILE A 129 5.56 -18.17 -13.19
N VAL A 130 4.74 -17.49 -13.99
CA VAL A 130 5.21 -16.48 -14.94
C VAL A 130 4.81 -15.10 -14.47
N SER A 131 5.67 -14.10 -14.71
CA SER A 131 5.36 -12.70 -14.42
C SER A 131 4.89 -12.00 -15.69
N ARG A 132 3.89 -11.14 -15.56
CA ARG A 132 3.37 -10.29 -16.62
C ARG A 132 3.37 -8.82 -16.17
N PRO A 133 3.88 -7.88 -17.00
CA PRO A 133 3.83 -6.46 -16.64
C PRO A 133 2.40 -5.93 -16.64
N VAL A 134 2.10 -5.09 -15.64
CA VAL A 134 0.85 -4.36 -15.50
C VAL A 134 1.17 -2.88 -15.57
N THR A 135 0.76 -2.23 -16.65
CA THR A 135 1.10 -0.82 -16.90
C THR A 135 0.08 0.16 -16.31
N HIS A 136 -1.16 -0.28 -16.12
CA HIS A 136 -2.22 0.57 -15.57
C HIS A 136 -3.35 -0.26 -14.98
N HIS A 137 -4.18 0.41 -14.18
CA HIS A 137 -5.43 -0.10 -13.64
C HIS A 137 -6.58 0.78 -14.11
N LEU A 138 -7.72 0.18 -14.41
CA LEU A 138 -8.90 0.87 -14.91
C LEU A 138 -10.15 0.42 -14.13
N TRP A 139 -10.84 1.36 -13.48
CA TRP A 139 -12.07 1.08 -12.74
C TRP A 139 -13.08 2.21 -12.95
N LYS A 140 -14.26 1.88 -13.46
CA LYS A 140 -15.37 2.83 -13.69
C LYS A 140 -14.92 4.14 -14.35
N GLY A 141 -14.08 4.03 -15.36
CA GLY A 141 -13.55 5.18 -16.11
C GLY A 141 -12.33 5.87 -15.50
N LYS A 142 -11.96 5.57 -14.25
CA LYS A 142 -10.73 6.07 -13.64
C LYS A 142 -9.56 5.18 -14.04
N LYS A 143 -8.57 5.77 -14.68
CA LYS A 143 -7.32 5.10 -15.09
C LYS A 143 -6.15 5.64 -14.30
N ILE A 144 -5.31 4.76 -13.76
CA ILE A 144 -4.05 5.11 -13.09
C ILE A 144 -2.90 4.27 -13.63
N ALA A 145 -1.69 4.82 -13.59
CA ALA A 145 -0.48 4.04 -13.85
C ALA A 145 -0.22 3.03 -12.74
N SER A 146 0.33 1.87 -13.08
CA SER A 146 0.86 0.88 -12.16
C SER A 146 2.37 1.06 -11.98
N GLY A 147 2.96 0.42 -10.97
CA GLY A 147 4.40 0.49 -10.73
C GLY A 147 4.81 1.71 -9.90
N PHE A 148 4.26 1.84 -8.70
CA PHE A 148 4.59 2.94 -7.78
C PHE A 148 6.09 3.14 -7.59
N PHE A 149 6.86 2.06 -7.41
CA PHE A 149 8.31 2.16 -7.24
C PHE A 149 9.08 2.55 -8.51
N SER A 150 8.40 2.63 -9.66
CA SER A 150 8.97 3.15 -10.91
C SER A 150 8.71 4.65 -11.12
N LEU A 151 7.97 5.30 -10.22
CA LEU A 151 7.73 6.75 -10.29
C LEU A 151 9.04 7.52 -9.99
N PRO A 152 9.24 8.71 -10.58
CA PRO A 152 10.50 9.46 -10.46
C PRO A 152 10.98 9.71 -9.02
N ASP A 153 10.07 10.03 -8.12
CA ASP A 153 10.40 10.34 -6.71
C ASP A 153 10.36 9.11 -5.78
N ALA A 154 9.88 7.97 -6.26
CA ALA A 154 9.74 6.75 -5.46
C ALA A 154 11.06 6.16 -4.92
N PRO A 155 12.24 6.34 -5.54
CA PRO A 155 13.52 5.93 -4.95
C PRO A 155 13.82 6.54 -3.58
N ASN A 156 13.15 7.64 -3.20
CA ASN A 156 13.26 8.24 -1.87
C ASN A 156 12.43 7.52 -0.80
N ILE A 157 11.57 6.57 -1.21
CA ILE A 157 10.79 5.72 -0.30
C ILE A 157 11.50 4.38 -0.16
N SER A 158 12.00 4.10 1.04
CA SER A 158 12.78 2.89 1.31
C SER A 158 11.92 1.63 1.37
N ALA A 159 10.67 1.74 1.84
CA ALA A 159 9.74 0.62 1.93
C ALA A 159 8.29 1.08 2.08
N VAL A 160 7.38 0.18 1.75
CA VAL A 160 5.96 0.26 2.11
C VAL A 160 5.66 -0.87 3.10
N LEU A 161 5.26 -0.51 4.32
CA LEU A 161 4.80 -1.43 5.35
C LEU A 161 3.28 -1.53 5.28
N PHE A 162 2.77 -2.72 5.05
CA PHE A 162 1.35 -2.94 4.86
C PHE A 162 0.76 -3.86 5.94
N ASN A 163 -0.42 -3.48 6.42
CA ASN A 163 -1.24 -4.33 7.28
C ASN A 163 -2.73 -4.22 6.88
N ALA A 164 -3.35 -5.34 6.55
CA ALA A 164 -4.78 -5.43 6.24
C ALA A 164 -5.63 -5.88 7.45
N SER A 165 -5.01 -6.27 8.55
CA SER A 165 -5.69 -6.90 9.69
C SER A 165 -5.38 -6.23 11.04
N GLY A 166 -4.94 -4.98 11.03
CA GLY A 166 -4.71 -4.20 12.24
C GLY A 166 -6.03 -3.87 12.93
N THR A 167 -6.32 -4.59 14.01
CA THR A 167 -7.47 -4.35 14.88
C THR A 167 -6.99 -4.06 16.28
N LEU A 168 -7.76 -3.31 17.08
CA LEU A 168 -7.45 -3.05 18.49
C LEU A 168 -7.27 -4.34 19.28
N ALA A 169 -7.96 -5.42 18.91
CA ALA A 169 -7.85 -6.74 19.57
C ALA A 169 -6.47 -7.40 19.44
N LYS A 170 -5.61 -6.92 18.52
CA LYS A 170 -4.23 -7.43 18.36
C LYS A 170 -3.21 -6.70 19.24
N PHE A 171 -3.62 -5.66 19.94
CA PHE A 171 -2.75 -4.85 20.80
C PHE A 171 -3.03 -5.04 22.30
N ASN A 172 -3.94 -5.97 22.65
CA ASN A 172 -4.27 -6.35 24.03
C ASN A 172 -3.63 -7.69 24.39
#